data_340687c6f57b72fc1a8e4709479c546f
#
_entry.id   340687c6f57b72fc1a8e4709479c546f
#
_cell.length_a   1.000
_cell.length_b   1.000
_cell.length_c   1.000
_cell.angle_alpha   90.00
_cell.angle_beta   90.00
_cell.angle_gamma   90.00
#
_symmetry.space_group_name_H-M   'P 1'
#
loop_
_entity.id
_entity.type
_entity.pdbx_description
1 polymer ?
#
loop_
_entity_poly.entity_id
_entity_poly.type
_entity_poly.pdbx_seq_one_letter_code
_entity_poly.pdbx_strand_id
1 'polypeptide(L)'
;AHKDDAQSIKAVVNRLKADKRPEFEFHREVFRPWGSYDSIDSGARFQVKRITVKPGEKLSVQMHHHRAEHWIVVSGSANVTIDDNTQLVTENESVYIPIGAVHALENPGKIPLELIEVQSGAYLGEDDIVRFSDRYGRVEKK
;
A
#
# COMPACT_ATOMS: atom_id res chain seq x y z
N ALA A 1 -4.39 -21.96 5.47
CA ALA A 1 -5.43 -21.85 4.94
C ALA A 1 -6.28 -23.05 4.63
N HIS A 2 -7.44 -22.94 5.07
CA HIS A 2 -8.44 -23.95 4.92
C HIS A 2 -9.76 -23.24 4.74
N LYS A 3 -10.80 -23.99 4.61
CA LYS A 3 -12.11 -23.41 4.32
C LYS A 3 -12.50 -22.31 5.29
N ASP A 4 -11.95 -22.34 6.46
CA ASP A 4 -12.34 -21.41 7.50
C ASP A 4 -11.36 -20.25 7.66
N ASP A 5 -10.48 -20.05 6.69
CA ASP A 5 -9.48 -19.00 6.81
C ASP A 5 -10.11 -17.64 7.04
N ALA A 6 -11.13 -17.28 6.27
CA ALA A 6 -11.76 -15.99 6.44
C ALA A 6 -12.40 -15.87 7.81
N GLN A 7 -13.03 -16.94 8.29
CA GLN A 7 -13.61 -16.93 9.62
C GLN A 7 -12.56 -16.94 10.71
N SER A 8 -11.47 -17.66 10.51
CA SER A 8 -10.38 -17.68 11.47
C SER A 8 -9.77 -16.31 11.63
N ILE A 9 -9.53 -15.62 10.52
CA ILE A 9 -8.99 -14.28 10.56
C ILE A 9 -9.96 -13.35 11.26
N LYS A 10 -11.23 -13.43 10.93
CA LYS A 10 -12.25 -12.60 11.56
C LYS A 10 -12.32 -12.85 13.06
N ALA A 11 -12.24 -14.11 13.47
CA ALA A 11 -12.28 -14.45 14.88
C ALA A 11 -11.08 -13.90 15.63
N VAL A 12 -9.89 -13.96 15.01
CA VAL A 12 -8.69 -13.40 15.62
C VAL A 12 -8.83 -11.90 15.78
N VAL A 13 -9.30 -11.21 14.76
CA VAL A 13 -9.49 -9.76 14.82
C VAL A 13 -10.49 -9.40 15.92
N ASN A 14 -11.62 -10.12 15.97
CA ASN A 14 -12.64 -9.87 16.99
C ASN A 14 -12.10 -10.11 18.39
N ARG A 15 -11.29 -11.15 18.56
CA ARG A 15 -10.72 -11.44 19.86
C ARG A 15 -9.75 -10.36 20.31
N LEU A 16 -8.95 -9.85 19.39
CA LEU A 16 -8.05 -8.76 19.71
C LEU A 16 -8.81 -7.53 20.15
N LYS A 17 -9.92 -7.23 19.49
CA LYS A 17 -10.75 -6.11 19.88
C LYS A 17 -11.41 -6.36 21.24
N ALA A 18 -11.88 -7.57 21.46
CA ALA A 18 -12.53 -7.93 22.71
C ALA A 18 -11.55 -7.85 23.88
N ASP A 19 -10.28 -8.13 23.63
CA ASP A 19 -9.24 -8.05 24.65
C ASP A 19 -8.80 -6.62 24.89
N LYS A 20 -9.42 -5.67 24.21
CA LYS A 20 -9.09 -4.25 24.36
C LYS A 20 -7.65 -3.98 24.04
N ARG A 21 -7.31 -4.30 22.83
CA ARG A 21 -5.97 -4.07 22.31
C ARG A 21 -5.95 -2.77 21.51
N PRO A 22 -6.01 -1.62 22.17
CA PRO A 22 -6.12 -0.35 21.46
C PRO A 22 -4.96 -0.10 20.52
N GLU A 23 -3.77 -0.57 20.86
CA GLU A 23 -2.62 -0.42 19.99
C GLU A 23 -2.83 -1.12 18.67
N PHE A 24 -3.60 -2.19 18.63
CA PHE A 24 -3.92 -2.87 17.39
C PHE A 24 -4.65 -1.94 16.42
N GLU A 25 -5.59 -1.15 16.92
CA GLU A 25 -6.32 -0.24 16.08
C GLU A 25 -5.53 1.04 15.79
N PHE A 26 -4.86 1.58 16.80
CA PHE A 26 -4.16 2.84 16.66
C PHE A 26 -2.93 2.72 15.77
N HIS A 27 -2.30 1.55 15.74
CA HIS A 27 -1.03 1.39 15.02
C HIS A 27 -1.20 0.84 13.63
N ARG A 28 -2.43 0.58 13.21
CA ARG A 28 -2.65 0.04 11.88
C ARG A 28 -2.71 1.13 10.81
N GLU A 29 -3.27 2.27 11.15
CA GLU A 29 -3.47 3.33 10.17
C GLU A 29 -2.45 4.43 10.37
N VAL A 30 -1.78 4.80 9.28
CA VAL A 30 -0.74 5.82 9.28
C VAL A 30 -1.16 6.90 8.30
N PHE A 31 -1.19 8.14 8.77
CA PHE A 31 -1.61 9.28 7.95
C PHE A 31 -0.40 9.92 7.29
N ARG A 32 -0.59 10.34 6.05
CA ARG A 32 0.41 11.00 5.23
C ARG A 32 -0.23 12.20 4.54
N PRO A 33 0.56 13.15 4.03
CA PRO A 33 -0.05 14.30 3.33
C PRO A 33 -0.96 13.92 2.18
N TRP A 34 -0.66 12.82 1.50
CA TRP A 34 -1.44 12.36 0.35
C TRP A 34 -2.65 11.50 0.73
N GLY A 35 -2.75 11.06 1.96
CA GLY A 35 -3.85 10.18 2.39
C GLY A 35 -3.45 9.35 3.59
N SER A 36 -3.65 8.04 3.50
CA SER A 36 -3.32 7.16 4.61
C SER A 36 -3.07 5.75 4.12
N TYR A 37 -2.42 4.95 4.95
CA TYR A 37 -2.38 3.51 4.72
C TYR A 37 -2.66 2.78 6.02
N ASP A 38 -3.18 1.57 5.88
CA ASP A 38 -3.61 0.74 7.01
C ASP A 38 -3.02 -0.65 6.81
N SER A 39 -2.20 -1.10 7.76
CA SER A 39 -1.64 -2.44 7.71
C SER A 39 -2.72 -3.44 8.08
N ILE A 40 -2.98 -4.38 7.18
CA ILE A 40 -4.06 -5.34 7.33
C ILE A 40 -3.52 -6.67 7.87
N ASP A 41 -2.41 -7.13 7.32
CA ASP A 41 -1.85 -8.41 7.68
C ASP A 41 -0.38 -8.44 7.30
N SER A 42 0.37 -9.33 7.94
CA SER A 42 1.78 -9.47 7.60
C SER A 42 2.29 -10.84 8.04
N GLY A 43 3.30 -11.30 7.35
CA GLY A 43 4.00 -12.53 7.65
C GLY A 43 5.48 -12.34 7.45
N ALA A 44 6.23 -13.44 7.44
CA ALA A 44 7.67 -13.36 7.33
C ALA A 44 8.13 -12.78 5.99
N ARG A 45 7.34 -13.02 4.94
CA ARG A 45 7.74 -12.62 3.59
C ARG A 45 6.67 -11.83 2.86
N PHE A 46 5.64 -11.35 3.57
CA PHE A 46 4.61 -10.55 2.92
C PHE A 46 4.03 -9.55 3.89
N GLN A 47 3.44 -8.50 3.32
CA GLN A 47 2.70 -7.50 4.08
C GLN A 47 1.57 -7.01 3.20
N VAL A 48 0.39 -6.83 3.79
CA VAL A 48 -0.80 -6.36 3.07
C VAL A 48 -1.22 -5.04 3.69
N LYS A 49 -1.44 -4.03 2.82
CA LYS A 49 -1.86 -2.71 3.26
C LYS A 49 -3.04 -2.25 2.43
N ARG A 50 -3.92 -1.47 3.06
CA ARG A 50 -4.93 -0.70 2.36
C ARG A 50 -4.43 0.73 2.26
N ILE A 51 -4.41 1.26 1.05
CA ILE A 51 -3.92 2.60 0.79
C ILE A 51 -5.08 3.46 0.30
N THR A 52 -5.24 4.63 0.90
CA THR A 52 -6.26 5.59 0.50
C THR A 52 -5.55 6.87 0.09
N VAL A 53 -5.78 7.33 -1.14
CA VAL A 53 -5.14 8.52 -1.69
C VAL A 53 -6.21 9.57 -1.95
N LYS A 54 -5.99 10.76 -1.40
CA LYS A 54 -6.92 11.87 -1.59
C LYS A 54 -7.00 12.27 -3.06
N PRO A 55 -8.14 12.80 -3.50
CA PRO A 55 -8.25 13.27 -4.88
C PRO A 55 -7.15 14.26 -5.23
N GLY A 56 -6.52 14.07 -6.38
CA GLY A 56 -5.49 14.96 -6.87
C GLY A 56 -4.13 14.79 -6.23
N GLU A 57 -3.99 13.91 -5.25
CA GLU A 57 -2.72 13.72 -4.56
C GLU A 57 -1.96 12.55 -5.17
N LYS A 58 -0.67 12.49 -4.83
CA LYS A 58 0.18 11.42 -5.34
C LYS A 58 1.25 11.07 -4.34
N LEU A 59 1.71 9.84 -4.44
CA LEU A 59 2.83 9.37 -3.64
C LEU A 59 4.14 9.74 -4.33
N SER A 60 5.23 9.64 -3.58
CA SER A 60 6.56 9.91 -4.14
C SER A 60 6.90 8.90 -5.23
N VAL A 61 7.75 9.32 -6.14
CA VAL A 61 8.37 8.39 -7.10
C VAL A 61 9.43 7.62 -6.34
N GLN A 62 9.33 6.31 -6.34
CA GLN A 62 10.14 5.50 -5.44
C GLN A 62 10.47 4.14 -6.02
N MET A 63 11.41 3.45 -5.40
CA MET A 63 11.68 2.05 -5.70
C MET A 63 12.09 1.33 -4.43
N HIS A 64 12.05 -0.01 -4.48
CA HIS A 64 12.43 -0.86 -3.36
C HIS A 64 13.41 -1.92 -3.86
N HIS A 65 14.41 -2.22 -3.04
CA HIS A 65 15.47 -3.16 -3.42
C HIS A 65 15.14 -4.61 -3.10
N HIS A 66 14.20 -4.85 -2.18
CA HIS A 66 14.05 -6.17 -1.60
C HIS A 66 12.64 -6.72 -1.69
N ARG A 67 11.71 -5.97 -2.29
CA ARG A 67 10.33 -6.42 -2.36
C ARG A 67 9.69 -6.03 -3.68
N ALA A 68 8.74 -6.87 -4.10
CA ALA A 68 7.84 -6.56 -5.20
C ALA A 68 6.48 -6.19 -4.60
N GLU A 69 5.62 -5.58 -5.42
CA GLU A 69 4.30 -5.17 -4.95
C GLU A 69 3.25 -5.52 -5.98
N HIS A 70 2.06 -5.83 -5.49
CA HIS A 70 0.86 -5.99 -6.31
C HIS A 70 -0.16 -5.01 -5.79
N TRP A 71 -0.73 -4.22 -6.67
CA TRP A 71 -1.74 -3.24 -6.30
C TRP A 71 -3.05 -3.61 -6.97
N ILE A 72 -4.13 -3.64 -6.19
CA ILE A 72 -5.48 -3.93 -6.68
C ILE A 72 -6.34 -2.73 -6.34
N VAL A 73 -6.91 -2.08 -7.35
CA VAL A 73 -7.76 -0.91 -7.13
C VAL A 73 -9.15 -1.40 -6.70
N VAL A 74 -9.59 -0.91 -5.55
CA VAL A 74 -10.89 -1.25 -4.99
C VAL A 74 -11.93 -0.19 -5.35
N SER A 75 -11.56 1.08 -5.29
CA SER A 75 -12.46 2.18 -5.57
C SER A 75 -11.67 3.35 -6.11
N GLY A 76 -12.21 4.01 -7.11
CA GLY A 76 -11.55 5.12 -7.76
C GLY A 76 -10.67 4.69 -8.91
N SER A 77 -9.75 5.54 -9.30
CA SER A 77 -8.85 5.29 -10.42
C SER A 77 -7.45 5.76 -10.05
N ALA A 78 -6.46 5.05 -10.54
CA ALA A 78 -5.07 5.34 -10.25
C ALA A 78 -4.27 5.49 -11.54
N ASN A 79 -3.46 6.55 -11.63
CA ASN A 79 -2.40 6.62 -12.62
C ASN A 79 -1.19 5.96 -12.01
N VAL A 80 -0.77 4.85 -12.59
CA VAL A 80 0.37 4.08 -12.10
C VAL A 80 1.48 4.18 -13.12
N THR A 81 2.64 4.63 -12.67
CA THR A 81 3.82 4.70 -13.51
C THR A 81 4.81 3.65 -13.03
N ILE A 82 5.25 2.80 -13.94
CA ILE A 82 6.27 1.80 -13.67
C ILE A 82 7.36 2.02 -14.69
N ASP A 83 8.54 2.40 -14.20
CA ASP A 83 9.65 2.85 -15.03
C ASP A 83 9.17 3.99 -15.95
N ASP A 84 9.08 3.77 -17.25
CA ASP A 84 8.67 4.82 -18.18
C ASP A 84 7.24 4.67 -18.66
N ASN A 85 6.50 3.72 -18.15
CA ASN A 85 5.13 3.43 -18.60
C ASN A 85 4.11 3.89 -17.59
N THR A 86 3.16 4.70 -18.05
CA THR A 86 2.04 5.14 -17.20
C THR A 86 0.76 4.54 -17.73
N GLN A 87 -0.04 3.98 -16.84
CA GLN A 87 -1.33 3.42 -17.20
C GLN A 87 -2.37 3.80 -16.17
N LEU A 88 -3.62 3.88 -16.63
CA LEU A 88 -4.75 4.10 -15.76
C LEU A 88 -5.29 2.75 -15.31
N VAL A 89 -5.36 2.56 -14.00
CA VAL A 89 -5.85 1.33 -13.40
C VAL A 89 -7.13 1.68 -12.67
N THR A 90 -8.22 1.01 -13.02
CA THR A 90 -9.54 1.30 -12.45
C THR A 90 -10.01 0.15 -11.57
N GLU A 91 -11.25 0.27 -11.08
CA GLU A 91 -11.78 -0.69 -10.11
C GLU A 91 -11.67 -2.12 -10.61
N ASN A 92 -11.25 -2.99 -9.71
CA ASN A 92 -11.06 -4.42 -9.95
C ASN A 92 -9.90 -4.76 -10.87
N GLU A 93 -9.11 -3.77 -11.25
CA GLU A 93 -7.88 -4.02 -12.00
C GLU A 93 -6.70 -4.02 -11.07
N SER A 94 -5.64 -4.70 -11.49
CA SER A 94 -4.45 -4.83 -10.67
C SER A 94 -3.20 -4.64 -11.53
N VAL A 95 -2.10 -4.36 -10.84
CA VAL A 95 -0.82 -4.15 -11.51
C VAL A 95 0.28 -4.74 -10.64
N TYR A 96 1.30 -5.30 -11.28
CA TYR A 96 2.46 -5.88 -10.63
C TYR A 96 3.65 -4.94 -10.77
N ILE A 97 4.32 -4.66 -9.66
CA ILE A 97 5.49 -3.81 -9.62
C ILE A 97 6.68 -4.66 -9.23
N PRO A 98 7.60 -4.93 -10.17
CA PRO A 98 8.75 -5.79 -9.87
C PRO A 98 9.71 -5.16 -8.89
N ILE A 99 10.53 -6.00 -8.26
CA ILE A 99 11.63 -5.54 -7.42
C ILE A 99 12.52 -4.61 -8.27
N GLY A 100 12.87 -3.47 -7.70
CA GLY A 100 13.78 -2.54 -8.34
C GLY A 100 13.15 -1.61 -9.36
N ALA A 101 11.88 -1.79 -9.69
CA ALA A 101 11.21 -0.90 -10.62
C ALA A 101 10.93 0.44 -9.96
N VAL A 102 11.18 1.51 -10.69
CA VAL A 102 10.82 2.86 -10.25
C VAL A 102 9.34 3.04 -10.51
N HIS A 103 8.60 3.43 -9.49
CA HIS A 103 7.14 3.49 -9.62
C HIS A 103 6.55 4.69 -8.91
N ALA A 104 5.37 5.10 -9.36
CA ALA A 104 4.64 6.22 -8.80
C ALA A 104 3.15 5.95 -8.89
N LEU A 105 2.41 6.59 -8.02
CA LEU A 105 0.97 6.43 -7.90
C LEU A 105 0.32 7.79 -7.73
N GLU A 106 -0.69 8.06 -8.54
CA GLU A 106 -1.43 9.32 -8.45
C GLU A 106 -2.92 9.03 -8.53
N ASN A 107 -3.70 9.78 -7.77
CA ASN A 107 -5.16 9.77 -7.88
C ASN A 107 -5.57 10.93 -8.78
N PRO A 108 -5.90 10.66 -10.05
CA PRO A 108 -6.27 11.73 -10.98
C PRO A 108 -7.74 12.14 -10.86
N GLY A 109 -8.50 11.43 -10.05
CA GLY A 109 -9.94 11.60 -9.99
C GLY A 109 -10.39 12.59 -8.95
N LYS A 110 -11.71 12.59 -8.72
CA LYS A 110 -12.35 13.51 -7.78
C LYS A 110 -12.89 12.82 -6.55
N ILE A 111 -12.73 11.50 -6.47
CA ILE A 111 -13.10 10.73 -5.28
C ILE A 111 -11.85 10.09 -4.72
N PRO A 112 -11.87 9.68 -3.45
CA PRO A 112 -10.72 8.98 -2.89
C PRO A 112 -10.41 7.71 -3.66
N LEU A 113 -9.13 7.43 -3.83
CA LEU A 113 -8.66 6.19 -4.42
C LEU A 113 -8.35 5.23 -3.29
N GLU A 114 -8.93 4.03 -3.37
CA GLU A 114 -8.65 3.01 -2.39
C GLU A 114 -8.09 1.79 -3.11
N LEU A 115 -6.94 1.30 -2.63
CA LEU A 115 -6.34 0.10 -3.22
C LEU A 115 -5.75 -0.77 -2.12
N ILE A 116 -5.58 -2.04 -2.48
CA ILE A 116 -4.93 -3.03 -1.63
C ILE A 116 -3.55 -3.28 -2.22
N GLU A 117 -2.53 -3.17 -1.37
CA GLU A 117 -1.16 -3.41 -1.75
C GLU A 117 -0.67 -4.66 -1.05
N VAL A 118 -0.13 -5.59 -1.83
CA VAL A 118 0.52 -6.78 -1.30
C VAL A 118 2.01 -6.63 -1.59
N GLN A 119 2.81 -6.60 -0.53
CA GLN A 119 4.26 -6.54 -0.63
C GLN A 119 4.81 -7.94 -0.36
N SER A 120 5.77 -8.37 -1.15
CA SER A 120 6.35 -9.69 -1.00
C SER A 120 7.84 -9.62 -1.26
N GLY A 121 8.63 -10.19 -0.37
CA GLY A 121 10.07 -10.17 -0.56
C GLY A 121 10.84 -10.61 0.66
N ALA A 122 12.16 -10.51 0.55
CA ALA A 122 13.05 -10.97 1.61
C ALA A 122 13.13 -9.99 2.76
N TYR A 123 12.83 -8.72 2.50
CA TYR A 123 12.89 -7.69 3.53
C TYR A 123 11.76 -6.69 3.28
N LEU A 124 10.97 -6.42 4.30
CA LEU A 124 9.77 -5.60 4.17
C LEU A 124 9.82 -4.33 5.03
N GLY A 125 10.99 -3.95 5.52
CA GLY A 125 11.13 -2.76 6.33
C GLY A 125 10.82 -1.50 5.54
N GLU A 126 10.28 -0.49 6.23
CA GLU A 126 9.91 0.76 5.59
C GLU A 126 11.13 1.55 5.12
N ASP A 127 12.32 1.19 5.58
CA ASP A 127 13.55 1.83 5.15
C ASP A 127 14.06 1.28 3.82
N ASP A 128 13.41 0.26 3.26
CA ASP A 128 13.73 -0.25 1.93
C ASP A 128 13.03 0.61 0.88
N ILE A 129 13.41 1.87 0.83
CA ILE A 129 12.78 2.81 -0.09
C ILE A 129 13.82 3.82 -0.56
N VAL A 130 13.81 4.08 -1.87
CA VAL A 130 14.56 5.18 -2.46
C VAL A 130 13.54 6.10 -3.09
N ARG A 131 13.49 7.36 -2.65
CA ARG A 131 12.56 8.34 -3.19
C ARG A 131 13.27 9.22 -4.19
N PHE A 132 12.70 9.32 -5.39
CA PHE A 132 13.28 10.13 -6.45
C PHE A 132 12.64 11.50 -6.54
N SER A 133 11.35 11.61 -6.21
CA SER A 133 10.69 12.90 -6.13
C SER A 133 9.52 12.77 -5.16
N ASP A 134 9.22 13.87 -4.47
CA ASP A 134 8.17 13.87 -3.48
C ASP A 134 7.70 15.30 -3.31
N ARG A 135 6.46 15.59 -3.73
CA ARG A 135 5.94 16.97 -3.63
C ARG A 135 5.86 17.46 -2.19
N TYR A 136 6.01 16.58 -1.23
CA TYR A 136 5.92 16.92 0.18
C TYR A 136 7.28 17.10 0.85
N GLY A 137 8.35 17.08 0.06
CA GLY A 137 9.67 17.41 0.57
C GLY A 137 10.42 16.30 1.28
N ARG A 138 10.06 15.05 1.03
CA ARG A 138 10.70 13.90 1.69
C ARG A 138 11.76 13.22 0.83
N VAL A 139 12.18 13.86 -0.25
CA VAL A 139 13.16 13.25 -1.16
C VAL A 139 14.47 13.07 -0.42
N GLU A 140 15.02 11.88 -0.51
CA GLU A 140 16.31 11.57 0.07
C GLU A 140 17.42 12.03 -0.85
N LYS A 141 18.44 12.59 -0.25
CA LYS A 141 19.59 13.04 -1.02
C LYS A 141 20.68 11.99 -0.91
N LYS A 142 21.29 11.72 -2.01
CA LYS A 142 22.36 10.74 -2.07
C LYS A 142 23.68 11.43 -2.15
#